data_f059b2bad013d4795dd18bbc5ea94461
#
_entry.id   f059b2bad013d4795dd18bbc5ea94461
#
_cell.length_a   1.000
_cell.length_b   1.000
_cell.length_c   1.000
_cell.angle_alpha   90.00
_cell.angle_beta   90.00
_cell.angle_gamma   90.00
#
_symmetry.space_group_name_H-M   'P 1'
#
loop_
_entity.id
_entity.type
_entity.pdbx_description
1 polymer ?
#
loop_
_entity_poly.entity_id
_entity_poly.type
_entity_poly.pdbx_seq_one_letter_code
_entity_poly.pdbx_strand_id
1 'polypeptide(L)' 'MKIISEKSIDLILASSSTYRAGTLHSLGIPFNTEHPEVSETDYLERDPQLRSIILAEAKCQAVAQRRPNAIVIGSD' A
#
# COMPACT_ATOMS: atom_id res chain seq x y z
N MET A 1 11.27 6.63 -22.51
CA MET A 1 11.92 7.28 -21.36
C MET A 1 12.78 6.26 -20.64
N LYS A 2 13.97 6.66 -20.32
CA LYS A 2 14.88 5.79 -19.60
C LYS A 2 15.16 6.40 -18.23
N ILE A 3 14.83 5.65 -17.18
CA ILE A 3 15.13 6.07 -15.81
C ILE A 3 16.35 5.29 -15.37
N ILE A 4 17.41 6.02 -15.04
CA ILE A 4 18.60 5.42 -14.47
C ILE A 4 18.66 5.79 -13.00
N SER A 5 18.63 4.79 -12.14
CA SER A 5 18.79 4.98 -10.72
C SER A 5 19.85 4.04 -10.20
N GLU A 6 20.81 4.59 -9.50
CA GLU A 6 21.83 3.78 -8.82
C GLU A 6 21.26 3.05 -7.61
N LYS A 7 20.12 3.52 -7.11
CA LYS A 7 19.40 2.87 -6.03
C LYS A 7 18.05 2.44 -6.55
N SER A 8 17.75 1.16 -6.49
CA SER A 8 16.41 0.68 -6.75
C SER A 8 15.48 1.17 -5.64
N ILE A 9 14.37 1.76 -6.03
CA ILE A 9 13.32 2.15 -5.10
C ILE A 9 12.30 1.02 -5.08
N ASP A 10 12.09 0.43 -3.90
CA ASP A 10 11.06 -0.58 -3.74
C ASP A 10 9.71 0.08 -3.68
N LEU A 11 8.80 -0.36 -4.53
CA LEU A 11 7.40 0.04 -4.50
C LEU A 11 6.60 -1.11 -3.93
N ILE A 12 5.89 -0.86 -2.84
CA ILE A 12 5.13 -1.88 -2.13
C ILE A 12 3.67 -1.47 -2.06
N LEU A 13 2.79 -2.37 -2.48
CA LEU A 13 1.35 -2.23 -2.29
C LEU A 13 0.99 -2.88 -0.94
N ALA A 14 0.57 -2.07 0.02
CA ALA A 14 0.15 -2.52 1.34
C ALA A 14 -1.31 -2.99 1.26
N SER A 15 -1.52 -4.14 0.64
CA SER A 15 -2.85 -4.68 0.42
C SER A 15 -2.78 -6.17 0.15
N SER A 16 -3.82 -6.89 0.57
CA SER A 16 -4.03 -8.28 0.18
C SER A 16 -5.02 -8.41 -0.99
N SER A 17 -5.47 -7.30 -1.55
CA SER A 17 -6.43 -7.29 -2.65
C SER A 17 -5.76 -7.68 -3.97
N THR A 18 -6.20 -8.79 -4.56
CA THR A 18 -5.71 -9.21 -5.88
C THR A 18 -6.18 -8.27 -6.99
N TYR A 19 -7.33 -7.63 -6.80
CA TYR A 19 -7.84 -6.65 -7.76
C TYR A 19 -6.94 -5.42 -7.84
N ARG A 20 -6.52 -4.87 -6.69
CA ARG A 20 -5.63 -3.71 -6.66
C ARG A 20 -4.26 -4.03 -7.23
N ALA A 21 -3.73 -5.21 -6.90
CA ALA A 21 -2.48 -5.68 -7.49
C ALA A 21 -2.59 -5.81 -9.01
N GLY A 22 -3.70 -6.35 -9.50
CA GLY A 22 -3.96 -6.47 -10.92
C GLY A 22 -4.02 -5.11 -11.63
N THR A 23 -4.61 -4.11 -10.99
CA THR A 23 -4.69 -2.75 -11.53
C THR A 23 -3.29 -2.15 -11.70
N LEU A 24 -2.44 -2.25 -10.68
CA LEU A 24 -1.06 -1.78 -10.78
C LEU A 24 -0.26 -2.56 -11.81
N HIS A 25 -0.46 -3.86 -11.85
CA HIS A 25 0.23 -4.71 -12.83
C HIS A 25 -0.11 -4.31 -14.26
N SER A 26 -1.37 -3.98 -14.53
CA SER A 26 -1.83 -3.57 -15.86
C SER A 26 -1.21 -2.25 -16.32
N LEU A 27 -0.71 -1.43 -15.39
CA LEU A 27 0.00 -0.19 -15.70
C LEU A 27 1.48 -0.43 -16.02
N GLY A 28 1.97 -1.66 -15.91
CA GLY A 28 3.36 -2.00 -16.19
C GLY A 28 4.34 -1.51 -15.14
N ILE A 29 3.86 -1.18 -13.94
CA ILE A 29 4.70 -0.69 -12.86
C ILE A 29 5.18 -1.88 -12.01
N PRO A 30 6.50 -2.09 -11.87
CA PRO A 30 6.99 -3.15 -11.00
C PRO A 30 6.76 -2.80 -9.53
N PHE A 31 6.20 -3.74 -8.78
CA PHE A 31 5.92 -3.56 -7.37
C PHE A 31 5.88 -4.91 -6.65
N ASN A 32 6.00 -4.85 -5.33
CA ASN A 32 5.75 -5.98 -4.45
C ASN A 32 4.48 -5.73 -3.65
N THR A 33 3.87 -6.79 -3.16
CA THR A 33 2.72 -6.69 -2.26
C THR A 33 3.14 -7.13 -0.86
N GLU A 34 2.55 -6.51 0.13
CA GLU A 34 2.76 -6.92 1.51
C GLU A 34 1.45 -6.77 2.28
N HIS A 35 1.08 -7.83 3.01
CA HIS A 35 -0.11 -7.78 3.86
C HIS A 35 0.16 -6.84 5.03
N PRO A 36 -0.69 -5.82 5.24
CA PRO A 36 -0.41 -4.80 6.25
C PRO A 36 -0.56 -5.27 7.69
N GLU A 37 -1.29 -6.36 7.93
CA GLU A 37 -1.54 -6.92 9.26
C GLU A 37 -2.22 -5.93 10.21
N VAL A 38 -3.13 -5.15 9.67
CA VAL A 38 -3.93 -4.20 10.45
C VAL A 38 -5.25 -4.85 10.82
N SER A 39 -5.60 -4.77 12.10
CA SER A 39 -6.90 -5.22 12.57
C SER A 39 -7.94 -4.13 12.31
N GLU A 40 -8.80 -4.35 11.34
CA GLU A 40 -9.79 -3.34 10.94
C GLU A 40 -10.83 -3.09 12.04
N THR A 41 -11.03 -4.06 12.92
CA THR A 41 -11.95 -3.92 14.04
C THR A 41 -11.48 -2.95 15.11
N ASP A 42 -10.20 -2.59 15.11
CA ASP A 42 -9.66 -1.58 16.03
C ASP A 42 -10.05 -0.15 15.64
N TYR A 43 -10.61 0.01 14.44
CA TYR A 43 -10.97 1.32 13.90
C TYR A 43 -12.48 1.46 13.85
N LEU A 44 -13.03 2.29 14.74
CA LEU A 44 -14.46 2.36 15.01
C LEU A 44 -15.19 3.49 14.27
N GLU A 45 -14.56 4.08 13.28
CA GLU A 45 -15.20 5.13 12.48
C GLU A 45 -16.41 4.57 11.74
N ARG A 46 -17.55 5.25 11.85
CA ARG A 46 -18.82 4.82 11.24
C ARG A 46 -19.04 5.39 9.84
N ASP A 47 -18.44 6.55 9.54
CA ASP A 47 -18.53 7.14 8.21
C ASP A 47 -17.71 6.30 7.24
N PRO A 48 -18.33 5.72 6.18
CA PRO A 48 -17.61 4.82 5.28
C PRO A 48 -16.45 5.49 4.56
N GLN A 49 -16.60 6.75 4.15
CA GLN A 49 -15.54 7.48 3.46
C GLN A 49 -14.37 7.78 4.39
N LEU A 50 -14.66 8.25 5.59
CA LEU A 50 -13.64 8.56 6.56
C LEU A 50 -12.96 7.28 7.05
N ARG A 51 -13.71 6.22 7.25
CA ARG A 51 -13.16 4.92 7.63
C ARG A 51 -12.20 4.40 6.56
N SER A 52 -12.56 4.54 5.30
CA SER A 52 -11.71 4.11 4.18
C SER A 52 -10.37 4.84 4.19
N ILE A 53 -10.37 6.15 4.43
CA ILE A 53 -9.16 6.96 4.51
C ILE A 53 -8.30 6.53 5.70
N ILE A 54 -8.91 6.34 6.86
CA ILE A 54 -8.22 5.94 8.09
C ILE A 54 -7.56 4.57 7.91
N LEU A 55 -8.28 3.61 7.33
CA LEU A 55 -7.76 2.27 7.11
C LEU A 55 -6.64 2.26 6.07
N ALA A 56 -6.78 3.00 4.99
CA ALA A 56 -5.73 3.11 3.98
C ALA A 56 -4.44 3.67 4.58
N GLU A 57 -4.55 4.71 5.40
CA GLU A 57 -3.41 5.31 6.08
C GLU A 57 -2.78 4.34 7.07
N ALA A 58 -3.59 3.65 7.87
CA ALA A 58 -3.09 2.68 8.84
C ALA A 58 -2.34 1.53 8.16
N LYS A 59 -2.87 1.01 7.07
CA LYS A 59 -2.23 -0.05 6.29
C LYS A 59 -0.91 0.41 5.70
N CYS A 60 -0.89 1.61 5.14
CA CYS A 60 0.29 2.21 4.56
C CYS A 60 1.39 2.39 5.62
N GLN A 61 1.04 2.95 6.78
CA GLN A 61 1.99 3.18 7.85
C GLN A 61 2.54 1.88 8.44
N ALA A 62 1.70 0.87 8.59
CA ALA A 62 2.13 -0.42 9.12
C ALA A 62 3.23 -1.04 8.27
N VAL A 63 3.10 -0.98 6.94
CA VAL A 63 4.12 -1.49 6.03
C VAL A 63 5.33 -0.56 5.98
N ALA A 64 5.11 0.76 5.97
CA ALA A 64 6.19 1.74 5.90
C ALA A 64 7.14 1.62 7.09
N GLN A 65 6.63 1.33 8.27
CA GLN A 65 7.46 1.12 9.46
C GLN A 65 8.38 -0.09 9.31
N ARG A 66 7.93 -1.13 8.61
CA ARG A 66 8.72 -2.33 8.36
C ARG A 66 9.68 -2.17 7.16
N ARG A 67 9.38 -1.22 6.28
CA ARG A 67 10.11 -1.01 5.03
C ARG A 67 10.46 0.46 4.86
N PRO A 68 11.37 1.02 5.70
CA PRO A 68 11.60 2.47 5.74
C PRO A 68 12.19 3.05 4.45
N ASN A 69 12.79 2.22 3.60
CA ASN A 69 13.37 2.68 2.34
C ASN A 69 12.48 2.44 1.13
N ALA A 70 11.25 2.00 1.34
CA ALA A 70 10.30 1.72 0.27
C ALA A 70 9.30 2.86 0.11
N ILE A 71 8.73 2.96 -1.09
CA ILE A 71 7.52 3.76 -1.32
C ILE A 71 6.34 2.82 -1.11
N VAL A 72 5.44 3.19 -0.23
CA VAL A 72 4.30 2.34 0.14
C VAL A 72 3.02 2.98 -0.34
N ILE A 73 2.20 2.20 -1.04
CA ILE A 73 0.87 2.59 -1.47
C ILE A 73 -0.14 1.86 -0.60
N GLY A 74 -0.96 2.61 0.11
CA GLY A 74 -2.07 2.08 0.90
C GLY A 74 -3.38 2.44 0.24
N SER A 75 -4.33 1.52 0.33
CA SER A 75 -5.65 1.71 -0.26
C SER A 75 -6.66 0.85 0.50
N ASP A 76 -7.89 1.36 0.59
CA ASP A 76 -9.00 0.63 1.18
C ASP A 76 -10.29 0.84 0.39
#